data_69b6391ad67fb7145ac3133af35f3013
#
_entry.id   69b6391ad67fb7145ac3133af35f3013
#
_cell.length_a   1.000
_cell.length_b   1.000
_cell.length_c   1.000
_cell.angle_alpha   90.00
_cell.angle_beta   90.00
_cell.angle_gamma   90.00
#
_symmetry.space_group_name_H-M   'P 1'
#
loop_
_entity.id
_entity.type
_entity.pdbx_description
1 polymer ?
#
loop_
_entity_poly.entity_id
_entity_poly.type
_entity_poly.pdbx_seq_one_letter_code
_entity_poly.pdbx_strand_id
1 'polypeptide(L)'
;MECEFVMTTFKPVESASEKRWELSARLVIYGFGCAPEEITRILGIKPDETWRKGDMRGERPVKPSGDNGWVLASVSSDRVHLEPHIVSVLERIPSASRMHDLPSESKRYLSCEVTTLEGGTGADVTISTSTLKLLAAMEVDLSIDSYFLGADE
;
A
#
# COMPACT_ATOMS: atom_id res chain seq x y z
N MET A 1 4.07 38.24 1.14
CA MET A 1 2.70 38.58 0.86
C MET A 1 2.24 38.04 -0.47
N GLU A 2 2.97 38.40 -1.49
CA GLU A 2 2.62 37.91 -2.81
C GLU A 2 2.62 36.39 -2.86
N CYS A 3 3.49 35.78 -2.09
CA CYS A 3 3.59 34.33 -2.08
C CYS A 3 2.31 33.67 -1.63
N GLU A 4 1.72 34.20 -0.57
CA GLU A 4 0.48 33.62 -0.06
C GLU A 4 -0.65 33.75 -1.06
N PHE A 5 -0.69 34.89 -1.70
CA PHE A 5 -1.72 35.17 -2.66
C PHE A 5 -1.60 34.21 -3.85
N VAL A 6 -0.36 34.01 -4.30
CA VAL A 6 -0.10 33.12 -5.42
C VAL A 6 -0.48 31.70 -5.08
N MET A 7 -0.15 31.27 -3.87
CA MET A 7 -0.48 29.91 -3.45
C MET A 7 -1.98 29.68 -3.43
N THR A 8 -2.72 30.68 -2.99
CA THR A 8 -4.17 30.58 -2.96
C THR A 8 -4.72 30.37 -4.37
N THR A 9 -4.14 31.08 -5.31
CA THR A 9 -4.60 30.99 -6.70
C THR A 9 -4.34 29.62 -7.28
N PHE A 10 -3.25 29.00 -6.88
CA PHE A 10 -2.84 27.72 -7.46
C PHE A 10 -3.61 26.52 -6.94
N LYS A 11 -4.30 26.66 -5.83
CA LYS A 11 -4.94 25.53 -5.20
C LYS A 11 -5.87 24.74 -6.13
N PRO A 12 -6.76 25.38 -6.85
CA PRO A 12 -7.64 24.61 -7.74
C PRO A 12 -6.87 23.90 -8.84
N VAL A 13 -5.82 24.53 -9.34
CA VAL A 13 -5.03 23.94 -10.40
C VAL A 13 -4.26 22.72 -9.87
N GLU A 14 -3.70 22.87 -8.69
CA GLU A 14 -2.97 21.77 -8.09
C GLU A 14 -3.88 20.58 -7.86
N SER A 15 -5.07 20.86 -7.42
CA SER A 15 -6.01 19.79 -7.15
C SER A 15 -6.32 19.00 -8.42
N ALA A 16 -6.52 19.68 -9.52
CA ALA A 16 -6.77 19.02 -10.79
C ALA A 16 -5.55 18.24 -11.26
N SER A 17 -4.36 18.83 -11.07
CA SER A 17 -3.12 18.19 -11.45
C SER A 17 -2.86 16.94 -10.62
N GLU A 18 -3.23 16.99 -9.37
CA GLU A 18 -2.97 15.89 -8.46
C GLU A 18 -3.74 14.62 -8.81
N LYS A 19 -4.75 14.74 -9.62
CA LYS A 19 -5.57 13.57 -9.97
C LYS A 19 -5.05 12.82 -11.17
N ARG A 20 -3.87 13.19 -11.66
CA ARG A 20 -3.34 12.56 -12.86
C ARG A 20 -2.76 11.18 -12.59
N TRP A 21 -2.42 10.88 -11.36
CA TRP A 21 -2.01 9.54 -10.98
C TRP A 21 -2.18 9.37 -9.48
N GLU A 22 -2.25 8.13 -9.09
CA GLU A 22 -2.39 7.76 -7.70
C GLU A 22 -1.40 6.67 -7.39
N LEU A 23 -0.80 6.77 -6.23
CA LEU A 23 0.18 5.80 -5.75
C LEU A 23 -0.25 5.29 -4.40
N SER A 24 -0.09 4.00 -4.20
CA SER A 24 -0.35 3.40 -2.89
C SER A 24 0.49 2.15 -2.72
N ALA A 25 0.70 1.77 -1.47
CA ALA A 25 1.35 0.53 -1.14
C ALA A 25 0.65 -0.07 0.08
N ARG A 26 0.49 -1.38 0.09
CA ARG A 26 -0.15 -2.08 1.21
C ARG A 26 0.60 -3.37 1.47
N LEU A 27 0.90 -3.61 2.73
CA LEU A 27 1.43 -4.90 3.14
C LEU A 27 0.26 -5.82 3.41
N VAL A 28 0.21 -6.94 2.71
CA VAL A 28 -0.88 -7.91 2.83
C VAL A 28 -0.29 -9.20 3.39
N ILE A 29 -0.82 -9.65 4.51
CA ILE A 29 -0.44 -10.92 5.12
C ILE A 29 -1.70 -11.79 5.09
N TYR A 30 -1.59 -13.00 4.55
CA TYR A 30 -2.78 -13.82 4.38
C TYR A 30 -2.43 -15.30 4.46
N GLY A 31 -3.46 -16.14 4.50
CA GLY A 31 -3.26 -17.59 4.48
C GLY A 31 -2.93 -18.20 5.82
N PHE A 32 -3.04 -17.44 6.90
CA PHE A 32 -2.77 -17.96 8.24
C PHE A 32 -4.04 -18.56 8.83
N GLY A 33 -3.86 -19.54 9.74
CA GLY A 33 -4.99 -20.23 10.35
C GLY A 33 -5.51 -19.60 11.61
N CYS A 34 -4.73 -18.70 12.22
CA CYS A 34 -5.15 -18.03 13.45
C CYS A 34 -6.03 -16.83 13.13
N ALA A 35 -6.62 -16.23 14.17
CA ALA A 35 -7.40 -15.01 13.98
C ALA A 35 -6.48 -13.84 13.60
N PRO A 36 -6.98 -12.87 12.82
CA PRO A 36 -6.15 -11.72 12.45
C PRO A 36 -5.61 -10.96 13.65
N GLU A 37 -6.31 -10.98 14.78
CA GLU A 37 -5.84 -10.32 16.00
C GLU A 37 -4.51 -10.88 16.49
N GLU A 38 -4.23 -12.13 16.16
CA GLU A 38 -2.95 -12.71 16.54
C GLU A 38 -1.81 -12.08 15.75
N ILE A 39 -2.05 -11.76 14.48
CA ILE A 39 -1.04 -11.06 13.66
C ILE A 39 -0.78 -9.67 14.27
N THR A 40 -1.85 -9.00 14.70
CA THR A 40 -1.72 -7.70 15.36
C THR A 40 -0.84 -7.82 16.61
N ARG A 41 -1.05 -8.88 17.40
CA ARG A 41 -0.27 -9.10 18.61
C ARG A 41 1.20 -9.33 18.28
N ILE A 42 1.45 -10.14 17.26
CA ILE A 42 2.83 -10.47 16.88
C ILE A 42 3.57 -9.24 16.38
N LEU A 43 2.93 -8.47 15.50
CA LEU A 43 3.61 -7.33 14.90
C LEU A 43 3.57 -6.07 15.76
N GLY A 44 2.65 -6.00 16.70
CA GLY A 44 2.59 -4.87 17.62
C GLY A 44 2.03 -3.61 17.01
N ILE A 45 1.23 -3.72 15.96
CA ILE A 45 0.62 -2.58 15.32
C ILE A 45 -0.79 -2.94 14.85
N LYS A 46 -1.72 -1.98 14.96
CA LYS A 46 -3.09 -2.18 14.54
C LYS A 46 -3.18 -2.11 13.01
N PRO A 47 -3.87 -3.05 12.39
CA PRO A 47 -4.00 -3.04 10.93
C PRO A 47 -5.03 -2.03 10.45
N ASP A 48 -4.97 -1.74 9.16
CA ASP A 48 -5.98 -0.89 8.53
C ASP A 48 -7.17 -1.71 8.06
N GLU A 49 -6.95 -2.99 7.78
CA GLU A 49 -8.03 -3.85 7.32
C GLU A 49 -7.71 -5.29 7.71
N THR A 50 -8.74 -6.06 8.07
CA THR A 50 -8.59 -7.50 8.26
C THR A 50 -9.83 -8.19 7.68
N TRP A 51 -9.67 -9.47 7.39
CA TRP A 51 -10.82 -10.29 7.03
C TRP A 51 -10.58 -11.71 7.51
N ARG A 52 -11.68 -12.44 7.63
CA ARG A 52 -11.63 -13.82 8.06
C ARG A 52 -12.10 -14.72 6.93
N LYS A 53 -11.64 -15.96 6.95
CA LYS A 53 -12.12 -16.95 6.01
C LYS A 53 -13.64 -16.99 6.07
N GLY A 54 -14.26 -16.91 4.90
CA GLY A 54 -15.70 -16.92 4.80
C GLY A 54 -16.32 -15.55 4.67
N ASP A 55 -15.57 -14.47 4.94
CA ASP A 55 -16.11 -13.12 4.79
C ASP A 55 -16.37 -12.81 3.32
N MET A 56 -17.45 -12.04 3.10
CA MET A 56 -17.73 -11.52 1.77
C MET A 56 -17.06 -10.16 1.68
N ARG A 57 -16.20 -9.98 0.69
CA ARG A 57 -15.36 -8.78 0.56
C ARG A 57 -15.66 -8.04 -0.73
N GLY A 58 -15.54 -6.73 -0.66
CA GLY A 58 -15.69 -5.89 -1.83
C GLY A 58 -17.13 -5.48 -2.07
N GLU A 59 -17.32 -4.58 -3.03
CA GLU A 59 -18.64 -4.06 -3.33
C GLU A 59 -19.51 -5.07 -4.08
N ARG A 60 -18.87 -5.98 -4.80
CA ARG A 60 -19.58 -7.00 -5.57
C ARG A 60 -18.98 -8.37 -5.27
N PRO A 61 -19.13 -8.82 -4.03
CA PRO A 61 -18.54 -10.09 -3.66
C PRO A 61 -19.24 -11.23 -4.39
N VAL A 62 -18.45 -12.07 -5.07
CA VAL A 62 -19.01 -13.21 -5.79
C VAL A 62 -18.80 -14.51 -5.03
N LYS A 63 -17.90 -14.52 -4.09
CA LYS A 63 -17.65 -15.69 -3.26
C LYS A 63 -16.98 -15.26 -1.97
N PRO A 64 -17.12 -16.08 -0.91
CA PRO A 64 -16.46 -15.74 0.35
C PRO A 64 -14.94 -15.86 0.24
N SER A 65 -14.24 -15.17 1.14
CA SER A 65 -12.79 -15.24 1.22
C SER A 65 -12.35 -16.66 1.56
N GLY A 66 -11.30 -17.10 0.88
CA GLY A 66 -10.79 -18.45 1.10
C GLY A 66 -9.85 -18.56 2.28
N ASP A 67 -9.43 -17.43 2.86
CA ASP A 67 -8.45 -17.42 3.95
C ASP A 67 -8.62 -16.18 4.79
N ASN A 68 -7.83 -16.09 5.85
CA ASN A 68 -7.76 -14.90 6.70
C ASN A 68 -6.75 -13.93 6.13
N GLY A 69 -6.93 -12.64 6.40
CA GLY A 69 -6.02 -11.62 5.92
C GLY A 69 -5.86 -10.46 6.86
N TRP A 70 -4.77 -9.73 6.68
CA TRP A 70 -4.37 -8.61 7.53
C TRP A 70 -3.62 -7.61 6.65
N VAL A 71 -3.96 -6.33 6.72
CA VAL A 71 -3.44 -5.33 5.79
C VAL A 71 -2.99 -4.09 6.53
N LEU A 72 -1.82 -3.57 6.13
CA LEU A 72 -1.28 -2.32 6.62
C LEU A 72 -1.01 -1.43 5.41
N ALA A 73 -1.57 -0.23 5.39
CA ALA A 73 -1.53 0.63 4.22
C ALA A 73 -0.50 1.75 4.38
N SER A 74 -0.06 2.30 3.25
CA SER A 74 0.87 3.41 3.25
C SER A 74 0.18 4.68 3.72
N VAL A 75 0.99 5.60 4.29
CA VAL A 75 0.50 6.89 4.76
C VAL A 75 1.26 8.05 4.11
N SER A 76 1.99 7.77 3.03
CA SER A 76 2.76 8.81 2.35
C SER A 76 1.86 9.67 1.48
N SER A 77 2.21 10.95 1.37
CA SER A 77 1.51 11.87 0.48
C SER A 77 2.30 12.14 -0.80
N ASP A 78 3.39 11.41 -1.03
CA ASP A 78 4.18 11.60 -2.24
C ASP A 78 3.34 11.21 -3.45
N ARG A 79 3.39 12.05 -4.49
CA ARG A 79 2.54 11.83 -5.67
C ARG A 79 3.34 11.46 -6.90
N VAL A 80 4.66 11.34 -6.78
CA VAL A 80 5.52 11.06 -7.92
C VAL A 80 6.28 9.76 -7.73
N HIS A 81 6.71 9.49 -6.49
CA HIS A 81 7.62 8.39 -6.22
C HIS A 81 6.90 7.30 -5.46
N LEU A 82 7.03 6.08 -5.93
CA LEU A 82 6.42 4.93 -5.26
C LEU A 82 7.16 4.56 -3.98
N GLU A 83 8.49 4.69 -3.97
CA GLU A 83 9.28 4.21 -2.84
C GLU A 83 8.87 4.80 -1.49
N PRO A 84 8.54 6.11 -1.37
CA PRO A 84 8.08 6.62 -0.08
C PRO A 84 6.84 5.92 0.45
N HIS A 85 5.96 5.45 -0.43
CA HIS A 85 4.80 4.68 0.01
C HIS A 85 5.22 3.34 0.59
N ILE A 86 6.18 2.67 -0.05
CA ILE A 86 6.68 1.40 0.44
C ILE A 86 7.36 1.60 1.79
N VAL A 87 8.23 2.60 1.89
CA VAL A 87 8.96 2.87 3.12
C VAL A 87 7.99 3.20 4.26
N SER A 88 6.94 3.98 3.96
CA SER A 88 5.99 4.37 5.00
C SER A 88 5.29 3.16 5.60
N VAL A 89 4.97 2.16 4.78
CA VAL A 89 4.35 0.94 5.29
C VAL A 89 5.33 0.18 6.18
N LEU A 90 6.56 0.00 5.69
CA LEU A 90 7.54 -0.79 6.43
C LEU A 90 7.91 -0.13 7.75
N GLU A 91 7.95 1.20 7.76
CA GLU A 91 8.29 1.93 8.98
C GLU A 91 7.18 1.89 10.02
N ARG A 92 5.97 1.55 9.63
CA ARG A 92 4.88 1.40 10.58
C ARG A 92 5.03 0.16 11.45
N ILE A 93 5.84 -0.80 11.02
CA ILE A 93 6.07 -2.02 11.80
C ILE A 93 7.14 -1.71 12.83
N PRO A 94 6.81 -1.84 14.14
CA PRO A 94 7.75 -1.43 15.20
C PRO A 94 9.08 -2.17 15.16
N SER A 95 9.09 -3.44 14.77
CA SER A 95 10.33 -4.20 14.71
C SER A 95 10.24 -5.17 13.54
N ALA A 96 11.16 -5.01 12.58
CA ALA A 96 11.19 -5.87 11.41
C ALA A 96 11.41 -7.34 11.77
N SER A 97 12.11 -7.61 12.87
CA SER A 97 12.39 -8.98 13.26
C SER A 97 11.13 -9.74 13.64
N ARG A 98 10.06 -9.03 14.01
CA ARG A 98 8.81 -9.69 14.38
C ARG A 98 8.14 -10.35 13.18
N MET A 99 8.53 -9.96 11.98
CA MET A 99 8.00 -10.62 10.77
C MET A 99 8.36 -12.10 10.75
N HIS A 100 9.45 -12.47 11.41
CA HIS A 100 9.85 -13.88 11.48
C HIS A 100 9.02 -14.69 12.47
N ASP A 101 8.25 -14.02 13.32
CA ASP A 101 7.37 -14.69 14.28
C ASP A 101 6.00 -14.98 13.71
N LEU A 102 5.73 -14.56 12.49
CA LEU A 102 4.45 -14.83 11.84
C LEU A 102 4.30 -16.33 11.59
N PRO A 103 3.04 -16.82 11.52
CA PRO A 103 2.82 -18.24 11.23
C PRO A 103 3.53 -18.65 9.95
N SER A 104 4.12 -19.85 9.97
CA SER A 104 4.94 -20.31 8.85
C SER A 104 4.13 -20.48 7.57
N GLU A 105 2.84 -20.75 7.69
CA GLU A 105 1.98 -20.93 6.52
C GLU A 105 1.54 -19.58 5.94
N SER A 106 1.77 -18.47 6.64
CA SER A 106 1.32 -17.16 6.14
C SER A 106 2.14 -16.73 4.94
N LYS A 107 1.47 -16.04 4.04
CA LYS A 107 2.10 -15.42 2.88
C LYS A 107 2.04 -13.92 3.05
N ARG A 108 3.04 -13.25 2.49
CA ARG A 108 3.10 -11.79 2.66
C ARG A 108 3.65 -11.16 1.39
N TYR A 109 2.97 -10.12 0.97
CA TYR A 109 3.45 -9.36 -0.18
C TYR A 109 3.08 -7.91 0.01
N LEU A 110 3.86 -7.06 -0.63
CA LEU A 110 3.60 -5.63 -0.66
C LEU A 110 2.92 -5.35 -2.00
N SER A 111 1.65 -4.95 -1.93
CA SER A 111 0.86 -4.66 -3.11
C SER A 111 0.94 -3.17 -3.38
N CYS A 112 1.55 -2.80 -4.49
CA CYS A 112 1.69 -1.41 -4.89
C CYS A 112 0.83 -1.15 -6.10
N GLU A 113 0.14 -0.01 -6.10
CA GLU A 113 -0.68 0.39 -7.24
C GLU A 113 -0.19 1.71 -7.77
N VAL A 114 -0.02 1.77 -9.07
CA VAL A 114 0.38 2.97 -9.79
C VAL A 114 -0.68 3.22 -10.83
N THR A 115 -1.54 4.21 -10.60
CA THR A 115 -2.60 4.54 -11.53
C THR A 115 -2.26 5.86 -12.22
N THR A 116 -2.15 5.82 -13.53
CA THR A 116 -1.87 7.01 -14.33
C THR A 116 -3.16 7.43 -15.03
N LEU A 117 -3.58 8.65 -14.77
CA LEU A 117 -4.77 9.20 -15.41
C LEU A 117 -4.36 9.91 -16.68
N GLU A 118 -5.35 10.18 -17.53
CA GLU A 118 -5.08 10.81 -18.81
C GLU A 118 -4.29 12.10 -18.64
N GLY A 119 -3.31 12.29 -19.52
CA GLY A 119 -2.48 13.49 -19.50
C GLY A 119 -1.39 13.47 -18.47
N GLY A 120 -1.33 12.42 -17.66
CA GLY A 120 -0.28 12.30 -16.67
C GLY A 120 0.97 11.67 -17.24
N THR A 121 2.11 12.01 -16.66
CA THR A 121 3.36 11.30 -16.94
C THR A 121 3.46 10.16 -15.95
N GLY A 122 4.28 9.18 -16.25
CA GLY A 122 4.43 8.05 -15.36
C GLY A 122 5.04 8.44 -14.00
N ALA A 123 4.72 7.67 -12.99
CA ALA A 123 5.33 7.85 -11.69
C ALA A 123 6.74 7.23 -11.68
N ASP A 124 7.52 7.63 -10.70
CA ASP A 124 8.85 7.07 -10.52
C ASP A 124 8.72 5.82 -9.63
N VAL A 125 9.00 4.67 -10.22
CA VAL A 125 8.91 3.40 -9.50
C VAL A 125 10.28 2.81 -9.19
N THR A 126 11.30 3.67 -9.10
CA THR A 126 12.63 3.23 -8.71
C THR A 126 12.62 2.84 -7.24
N ILE A 127 13.08 1.64 -6.94
CA ILE A 127 13.17 1.13 -5.58
C ILE A 127 14.64 0.95 -5.26
N SER A 128 15.11 1.59 -4.20
CA SER A 128 16.53 1.56 -3.85
C SER A 128 16.94 0.21 -3.29
N THR A 129 18.25 -0.06 -3.35
CA THR A 129 18.79 -1.31 -2.82
C THR A 129 18.49 -1.46 -1.34
N SER A 130 18.53 -0.37 -0.58
CA SER A 130 18.26 -0.47 0.86
C SER A 130 16.84 -0.94 1.12
N THR A 131 15.87 -0.45 0.35
CA THR A 131 14.49 -0.88 0.49
C THR A 131 14.34 -2.33 0.04
N LEU A 132 14.99 -2.71 -1.05
CA LEU A 132 14.94 -4.10 -1.51
C LEU A 132 15.55 -5.05 -0.49
N LYS A 133 16.63 -4.65 0.15
CA LYS A 133 17.24 -5.47 1.20
C LYS A 133 16.31 -5.63 2.39
N LEU A 134 15.61 -4.57 2.75
CA LEU A 134 14.68 -4.64 3.85
C LEU A 134 13.51 -5.58 3.52
N LEU A 135 12.97 -5.47 2.33
CA LEU A 135 11.91 -6.37 1.90
C LEU A 135 12.37 -7.83 1.93
N ALA A 136 13.57 -8.08 1.43
CA ALA A 136 14.12 -9.43 1.43
C ALA A 136 14.32 -9.95 2.86
N ALA A 137 14.82 -9.09 3.75
CA ALA A 137 15.03 -9.49 5.14
C ALA A 137 13.71 -9.79 5.84
N MET A 138 12.64 -9.10 5.47
CA MET A 138 11.32 -9.34 6.03
C MET A 138 10.58 -10.45 5.28
N GLU A 139 11.19 -10.98 4.23
CA GLU A 139 10.61 -12.03 3.40
C GLU A 139 9.27 -11.63 2.82
N VAL A 140 9.23 -10.41 2.26
CA VAL A 140 8.04 -9.84 1.66
C VAL A 140 8.23 -9.76 0.16
N ASP A 141 7.29 -10.33 -0.59
CA ASP A 141 7.29 -10.21 -2.04
C ASP A 141 6.80 -8.83 -2.44
N LEU A 142 7.30 -8.33 -3.56
CA LEU A 142 6.90 -7.02 -4.07
C LEU A 142 6.08 -7.21 -5.35
N SER A 143 4.86 -6.68 -5.34
CA SER A 143 3.95 -6.75 -6.47
C SER A 143 3.55 -5.33 -6.85
N ILE A 144 3.78 -4.96 -8.11
CA ILE A 144 3.45 -3.62 -8.59
C ILE A 144 2.46 -3.76 -9.73
N ASP A 145 1.27 -3.19 -9.54
CA ASP A 145 0.24 -3.16 -10.57
C ASP A 145 0.15 -1.76 -11.14
N SER A 146 0.16 -1.66 -12.44
CA SER A 146 0.13 -0.39 -13.14
C SER A 146 -1.14 -0.29 -13.97
N TYR A 147 -1.87 0.80 -13.79
CA TYR A 147 -3.12 1.04 -14.49
C TYR A 147 -3.04 2.36 -15.24
N PHE A 148 -3.63 2.40 -16.42
CA PHE A 148 -3.72 3.61 -17.20
C PHE A 148 -5.18 3.85 -17.52
N LEU A 149 -5.69 5.00 -17.10
CA LEU A 149 -7.09 5.37 -17.34
C LEU A 149 -7.13 6.47 -18.37
N GLY A 150 -7.72 6.17 -19.51
CA GLY A 150 -7.86 7.13 -20.59
C GLY A 150 -9.06 8.06 -20.39
N ALA A 151 -9.09 9.11 -21.16
CA ALA A 151 -10.15 10.11 -21.06
C ALA A 151 -11.48 9.57 -21.54
N ASP A 152 -11.44 8.66 -22.45
CA ASP A 152 -12.64 8.18 -23.11
C ASP A 152 -13.47 7.27 -22.24
N GLU A 153 -12.82 6.73 -21.28
CA GLU A 153 -13.51 5.83 -20.36
C GLU A 153 -14.16 6.57 -19.24
#